data_a489c2826a017bb6b45acce1213e0f6d
#
_entry.id   a489c2826a017bb6b45acce1213e0f6d
#
_cell.length_a   1.000
_cell.length_b   1.000
_cell.length_c   1.000
_cell.angle_alpha   90.00
_cell.angle_beta   90.00
_cell.angle_gamma   90.00
#
_symmetry.space_group_name_H-M   'P 1'
#
loop_
_entity.id
_entity.type
_entity.pdbx_description
1 polymer ?
#
loop_
_entity_poly.entity_id
_entity_poly.type
_entity_poly.pdbx_seq_one_letter_code
_entity_poly.pdbx_strand_id
1 'polypeptide(L)' 'MKGFIRTAYPLTESQLARLTAVFSSKLHTPIDFQVEQAPELLCGLEVTIGGRIYEYNVMDQLIDAMQLMTT' A
#
# COMPACT_ATOMS: atom_id res chain seq x y z
N MET A 1 10.49 -9.60 -3.40
CA MET A 1 10.54 -8.82 -2.15
C MET A 1 9.21 -8.93 -1.45
N LYS A 2 9.22 -9.13 -0.18
CA LYS A 2 7.98 -9.19 0.60
C LYS A 2 7.65 -7.85 1.22
N GLY A 3 6.36 -7.48 1.16
CA GLY A 3 5.85 -6.31 1.81
C GLY A 3 4.66 -6.66 2.68
N PHE A 4 4.34 -5.78 3.62
CA PHE A 4 3.21 -5.96 4.52
C PHE A 4 2.33 -4.73 4.46
N ILE A 5 1.02 -4.97 4.37
CA ILE A 5 0.04 -3.89 4.39
C ILE A 5 -0.84 -4.10 5.61
N ARG A 6 -0.90 -3.09 6.48
CA ARG A 6 -1.84 -3.07 7.60
C ARG A 6 -2.86 -1.99 7.32
N THR A 7 -4.12 -2.33 7.42
CA THR A 7 -5.19 -1.39 7.10
C THR A 7 -6.33 -1.49 8.09
N ALA A 8 -6.90 -0.34 8.42
CA ALA A 8 -8.09 -0.27 9.26
C ALA A 8 -9.36 -0.63 8.49
N TYR A 9 -9.29 -0.62 7.16
CA TYR A 9 -10.41 -0.92 6.28
C TYR A 9 -10.10 -2.10 5.39
N PRO A 10 -11.10 -2.93 5.01
CA PRO A 10 -10.84 -4.03 4.08
C PRO A 10 -10.42 -3.49 2.71
N LEU A 11 -9.36 -4.09 2.17
CA LEU A 11 -8.90 -3.77 0.82
C LEU A 11 -9.59 -4.65 -0.19
N THR A 12 -10.04 -4.04 -1.30
CA THR A 12 -10.53 -4.81 -2.44
C THR A 12 -9.35 -5.38 -3.21
N GLU A 13 -9.59 -6.42 -4.00
CA GLU A 13 -8.56 -6.99 -4.86
C GLU A 13 -8.01 -5.97 -5.83
N SER A 14 -8.86 -5.10 -6.34
CA SER A 14 -8.48 -4.04 -7.25
C SER A 14 -7.52 -3.05 -6.58
N GLN A 15 -7.83 -2.65 -5.36
CA GLN A 15 -6.96 -1.73 -4.61
C GLN A 15 -5.61 -2.36 -4.31
N LEU A 16 -5.62 -3.62 -3.89
CA LEU A 16 -4.37 -4.34 -3.61
C LEU A 16 -3.53 -4.48 -4.86
N ALA A 17 -4.14 -4.81 -6.00
CA ALA A 17 -3.42 -4.95 -7.26
C ALA A 17 -2.78 -3.62 -7.67
N ARG A 18 -3.48 -2.50 -7.48
CA ARG A 18 -2.94 -1.17 -7.78
C ARG A 18 -1.75 -0.84 -6.91
N LEU A 19 -1.88 -1.07 -5.60
CA LEU A 19 -0.78 -0.83 -4.67
C LEU A 19 0.44 -1.67 -5.03
N THR A 20 0.23 -2.94 -5.31
CA THR A 20 1.31 -3.83 -5.71
C THR A 20 2.00 -3.34 -6.98
N ALA A 21 1.22 -2.97 -7.99
CA ALA A 21 1.78 -2.51 -9.26
C ALA A 21 2.58 -1.22 -9.08
N VAL A 22 2.04 -0.27 -8.34
CA VAL A 22 2.68 1.03 -8.13
C VAL A 22 4.00 0.87 -7.37
N PHE A 23 3.97 0.14 -6.26
CA PHE A 23 5.20 -0.05 -5.47
C PHE A 23 6.22 -0.90 -6.20
N SER A 24 5.79 -1.92 -6.93
CA SER A 24 6.71 -2.73 -7.73
C SER A 24 7.40 -1.91 -8.81
N SER A 25 6.65 -1.03 -9.46
CA SER A 25 7.20 -0.13 -10.48
C SER A 25 8.16 0.88 -9.86
N LYS A 26 7.78 1.44 -8.72
CA LYS A 26 8.58 2.46 -8.05
C LYS A 26 9.91 1.92 -7.54
N LEU A 27 9.91 0.70 -7.06
CA LEU A 27 11.10 0.06 -6.51
C LEU A 27 11.83 -0.82 -7.53
N HIS A 28 11.30 -0.92 -8.74
CA HIS A 28 11.87 -1.73 -9.83
C HIS A 28 12.08 -3.18 -9.43
N THR A 29 11.17 -3.73 -8.62
CA THR A 29 11.25 -5.11 -8.20
C THR A 29 9.85 -5.64 -7.91
N PRO A 30 9.55 -6.91 -8.21
CA PRO A 30 8.25 -7.48 -7.85
C PRO A 30 8.09 -7.52 -6.33
N ILE A 31 6.91 -7.14 -5.86
CA ILE A 31 6.60 -7.13 -4.44
C ILE A 31 5.41 -8.03 -4.18
N ASP A 32 5.55 -8.89 -3.20
CA ASP A 32 4.48 -9.76 -2.73
C ASP A 32 3.97 -9.21 -1.40
N PHE A 33 2.78 -8.62 -1.42
CA PHE A 33 2.19 -8.02 -0.24
C PHE A 33 1.34 -9.00 0.55
N GLN A 34 1.52 -8.98 1.85
CA GLN A 34 0.66 -9.67 2.79
C GLN A 34 -0.20 -8.63 3.50
N VAL A 35 -1.52 -8.82 3.46
CA VAL A 35 -2.46 -7.84 4.01
C VAL A 35 -2.95 -8.31 5.37
N GLU A 36 -2.94 -7.40 6.34
CA GLU A 36 -3.42 -7.63 7.69
C GLU A 36 -4.39 -6.52 8.08
N GLN A 37 -5.51 -6.89 8.67
CA GLN A 37 -6.43 -5.89 9.19
C GLN A 37 -5.98 -5.41 10.56
N ALA A 38 -5.93 -4.08 10.71
CA ALA A 38 -5.51 -3.44 11.95
C ALA A 38 -6.45 -2.27 12.25
N PRO A 39 -7.66 -2.54 12.77
CA PRO A 39 -8.65 -1.49 12.99
C PRO A 39 -8.19 -0.42 13.97
N GLU A 40 -7.18 -0.68 14.77
CA GLU A 40 -6.61 0.28 15.70
C GLU A 40 -5.72 1.34 15.03
N LEU A 41 -5.42 1.21 13.75
CA LEU A 41 -4.57 2.18 13.06
C LEU A 41 -5.28 3.52 12.89
N LEU A 42 -4.69 4.56 13.41
CA LEU A 42 -5.23 5.92 13.30
C LEU A 42 -5.06 6.49 11.89
N CYS A 43 -3.98 6.12 11.21
CA CYS A 43 -3.71 6.57 9.85
C CYS A 43 -4.56 5.84 8.80
N GLY A 44 -5.13 4.70 9.14
CA GLY A 44 -5.96 3.91 8.23
C GLY A 44 -5.21 2.94 7.35
N LEU A 45 -3.99 3.25 6.94
CA LEU A 45 -3.19 2.38 6.09
C LEU A 45 -1.72 2.50 6.41
N GLU A 46 -1.06 1.37 6.55
CA GLU A 46 0.38 1.31 6.79
C GLU A 46 0.99 0.26 5.86
N VAL A 47 2.00 0.67 5.11
CA VAL A 47 2.71 -0.22 4.18
C VAL A 47 4.16 -0.34 4.64
N THR A 48 4.62 -1.57 4.83
CA THR A 48 6.01 -1.84 5.25
C THR A 48 6.71 -2.63 4.16
N ILE A 49 7.80 -2.09 3.64
CA ILE A 49 8.60 -2.72 2.60
C ILE A 49 10.07 -2.48 2.89
N GLY A 50 10.84 -3.56 2.96
CA GLY A 50 12.29 -3.46 3.10
C GLY A 50 12.75 -2.67 4.31
N GLY A 51 12.04 -2.78 5.43
CA GLY A 51 12.36 -2.06 6.65
C GLY A 51 11.86 -0.63 6.70
N ARG A 52 11.20 -0.16 5.65
CA ARG A 52 10.60 1.18 5.62
C ARG A 52 9.10 1.10 5.84
N ILE A 53 8.56 2.05 6.58
CA ILE A 53 7.14 2.14 6.87
C ILE A 53 6.56 3.40 6.23
N TYR A 54 5.51 3.22 5.44
CA TYR A 54 4.78 4.30 4.81
C TYR A 54 3.39 4.37 5.42
N GLU A 55 3.01 5.51 5.97
CA GLU A 55 1.72 5.71 6.61
C GLU A 55 0.86 6.65 5.78
N TYR A 56 -0.39 6.27 5.55
CA TYR A 56 -1.32 7.04 4.74
C TYR A 56 -2.66 7.14 5.44
N ASN A 57 -3.27 8.33 5.39
CA ASN A 57 -4.53 8.59 6.08
C ASN A 57 -5.75 8.13 5.30
N VAL A 58 -5.70 8.23 3.97
CA VAL A 58 -6.84 7.90 3.12
C VAL A 58 -6.36 7.12 1.90
N MET A 59 -6.94 5.94 1.69
CA MET A 59 -6.54 5.04 0.61
C MET A 59 -6.75 5.67 -0.78
N ASP A 60 -7.88 6.31 -1.00
CA ASP A 60 -8.20 6.89 -2.31
C ASP A 60 -7.22 8.00 -2.67
N GLN A 61 -6.87 8.84 -1.69
CA GLN A 61 -5.89 9.89 -1.92
C GLN A 61 -4.51 9.32 -2.23
N LEU A 62 -4.15 8.23 -1.56
CA LEU A 62 -2.90 7.53 -1.82
C LEU A 62 -2.84 7.04 -3.27
N ILE A 63 -3.88 6.36 -3.72
CA ILE A 63 -3.92 5.81 -5.07
C ILE A 63 -3.85 6.93 -6.11
N ASP A 64 -4.60 8.01 -5.91
CA ASP A 64 -4.58 9.14 -6.82
C ASP A 64 -3.21 9.80 -6.89
N ALA A 65 -2.58 10.00 -5.74
CA ALA A 65 -1.25 10.59 -5.69
C ALA A 65 -0.22 9.71 -6.40
N MET A 66 -0.31 8.40 -6.22
CA MET A 66 0.58 7.47 -6.89
C MET A 66 0.38 7.47 -8.40
N GLN A 67 -0.86 7.54 -8.87
CA GLN A 67 -1.14 7.61 -10.29
C GLN A 67 -0.56 8.87 -10.93
N LEU A 68 -0.65 9.99 -10.23
CA LEU A 68 -0.05 11.24 -10.71
C LEU A 68 1.48 11.14 -10.78
N MET A 69 2.07 10.41 -9.87
CA MET A 69 3.52 10.25 -9.83
C MET A 69 4.05 9.28 -10.89
N THR A 70 3.21 8.40 -11.39
CA THR A 70 3.62 7.38 -12.37
C THR A 70 3.33 7.79 -13.81
N THR A 71 2.68 8.89 -14.03
CA THR A 71 2.45 9.44 -15.39
C THR A 71 3.51 10.51 -15.81
#